data_187b920082c6ede3c979f87fedcac270
#
_entry.id   187b920082c6ede3c979f87fedcac270
#
_cell.length_a   1.000
_cell.length_b   1.000
_cell.length_c   1.000
_cell.angle_alpha   90.00
_cell.angle_beta   90.00
_cell.angle_gamma   90.00
#
_symmetry.space_group_name_H-M   'P 1'
#
loop_
_entity.id
_entity.type
_entity.pdbx_description
1 polymer ?
#
loop_
_entity_poly.entity_id
_entity_poly.type
_entity_poly.pdbx_seq_one_letter_code
_entity_poly.pdbx_strand_id
1 'polypeptide(L)' 'SNAAFKLKEVIDAGNYMCIDDIQQQSGLNSTVMDKMREMGVFGDIPNSAQMSLFDM' A
#
# COMPACT_ATOMS: atom_id res chain seq x y z
N SER A 1 -9.30 -6.01 -13.59
CA SER A 1 -8.73 -7.16 -13.16
C SER A 1 -8.75 -7.28 -11.67
N ASN A 2 -8.42 -8.45 -11.18
CA ASN A 2 -8.57 -8.70 -9.78
C ASN A 2 -7.62 -7.91 -8.92
N ALA A 3 -6.45 -7.60 -9.42
CA ALA A 3 -5.47 -6.90 -8.64
C ALA A 3 -5.98 -5.50 -8.28
N ALA A 4 -6.50 -4.78 -9.25
CA ALA A 4 -6.99 -3.45 -9.00
C ALA A 4 -8.18 -3.48 -8.05
N PHE A 5 -9.01 -4.49 -8.20
CA PHE A 5 -10.18 -4.60 -7.37
C PHE A 5 -9.78 -4.87 -5.93
N LYS A 6 -8.85 -5.79 -5.72
CA LYS A 6 -8.42 -6.09 -4.38
C LYS A 6 -7.74 -4.89 -3.75
N LEU A 7 -6.92 -4.18 -4.51
CA LEU A 7 -6.27 -3.02 -3.99
C LEU A 7 -7.29 -1.98 -3.56
N LYS A 8 -8.30 -1.77 -4.35
CA LYS A 8 -9.31 -0.79 -4.03
C LYS A 8 -10.06 -1.18 -2.77
N GLU A 9 -10.33 -2.45 -2.61
CA GLU A 9 -11.00 -2.92 -1.41
C GLU A 9 -10.18 -2.65 -0.17
N VAL A 10 -8.89 -2.89 -0.23
CA VAL A 10 -8.03 -2.68 0.91
C VAL A 10 -7.97 -1.18 1.25
N ILE A 11 -7.84 -0.35 0.24
CA ILE A 11 -7.77 1.07 0.48
C ILE A 11 -9.09 1.60 1.04
N ASP A 12 -10.19 1.12 0.52
CA ASP A 12 -11.48 1.58 1.01
C ASP A 12 -11.71 1.16 2.45
N ALA A 13 -11.24 0.01 2.82
CA ALA A 13 -11.41 -0.45 4.19
C ALA A 13 -10.60 0.39 5.17
N GLY A 14 -9.48 0.94 4.72
CA GLY A 14 -8.69 1.79 5.57
C GLY A 14 -7.94 1.09 6.67
N ASN A 15 -7.81 -0.24 6.60
CA ASN A 15 -7.15 -0.97 7.65
C ASN A 15 -5.70 -1.16 7.34
N TYR A 16 -4.96 -0.13 7.07
CA TYR A 16 -3.56 -0.25 6.75
C TYR A 16 -2.82 0.93 7.34
N MET A 17 -1.56 0.77 7.64
CA MET A 17 -0.74 1.83 8.14
C MET A 17 0.24 2.31 7.09
N CYS A 18 0.53 1.50 6.09
CA CYS A 18 1.52 1.85 5.08
C CYS A 18 1.28 1.01 3.84
N ILE A 19 2.07 1.28 2.82
CA ILE A 19 1.92 0.57 1.56
C ILE A 19 2.25 -0.91 1.73
N ASP A 20 3.20 -1.23 2.61
CA ASP A 20 3.52 -2.61 2.87
C ASP A 20 2.29 -3.36 3.38
N ASP A 21 1.52 -2.76 4.24
CA ASP A 21 0.30 -3.38 4.73
C ASP A 21 -0.68 -3.62 3.60
N ILE A 22 -0.81 -2.65 2.72
CA ILE A 22 -1.71 -2.78 1.60
C ILE A 22 -1.28 -3.97 0.74
N GLN A 23 0.02 -4.11 0.54
CA GLN A 23 0.51 -5.21 -0.27
C GLN A 23 0.18 -6.55 0.38
N GLN A 24 0.37 -6.67 1.67
CA GLN A 24 0.09 -7.92 2.34
C GLN A 24 -1.38 -8.24 2.32
N GLN A 25 -2.21 -7.29 2.55
CA GLN A 25 -3.64 -7.55 2.61
C GLN A 25 -4.22 -7.83 1.23
N SER A 26 -3.68 -7.21 0.21
CA SER A 26 -4.21 -7.43 -1.13
C SER A 26 -3.56 -8.61 -1.82
N GLY A 27 -2.40 -9.04 -1.33
CA GLY A 27 -1.73 -10.19 -1.94
C GLY A 27 -1.05 -9.88 -3.25
N LEU A 28 -0.76 -8.61 -3.52
CA LEU A 28 -0.14 -8.25 -4.77
C LEU A 28 1.38 -8.35 -4.67
N ASN A 29 2.05 -8.53 -5.79
CA ASN A 29 3.50 -8.62 -5.76
C ASN A 29 4.10 -7.22 -5.89
N SER A 30 5.40 -7.11 -5.72
CA SER A 30 6.02 -5.80 -5.69
C SER A 30 5.99 -5.12 -7.04
N THR A 31 5.96 -5.85 -8.12
CA THR A 31 5.89 -5.23 -9.43
C THR A 31 4.58 -4.45 -9.59
N VAL A 32 3.50 -5.05 -9.16
CA VAL A 32 2.21 -4.40 -9.25
C VAL A 32 2.16 -3.21 -8.30
N MET A 33 2.71 -3.36 -7.10
CA MET A 33 2.72 -2.27 -6.15
C MET A 33 3.51 -1.08 -6.68
N ASP A 34 4.64 -1.36 -7.33
CA ASP A 34 5.43 -0.31 -7.90
C ASP A 34 4.66 0.45 -8.95
N LYS A 35 3.94 -0.26 -9.79
CA LYS A 35 3.17 0.36 -10.83
C LYS A 35 2.10 1.24 -10.23
N MET A 36 1.43 0.76 -9.21
CA MET A 36 0.38 1.54 -8.58
C MET A 36 0.93 2.79 -7.94
N ARG A 37 2.13 2.68 -7.37
CA ARG A 37 2.73 3.83 -6.75
C ARG A 37 3.09 4.88 -7.79
N GLU A 38 3.58 4.44 -8.93
CA GLU A 38 3.91 5.36 -9.98
C GLU A 38 2.68 6.10 -10.49
N MET A 39 1.55 5.47 -10.46
CA MET A 39 0.32 6.08 -10.92
C MET A 39 -0.29 7.01 -9.89
N GLY A 40 0.30 7.11 -8.73
CA GLY A 40 -0.22 8.00 -7.70
C GLY A 40 -1.39 7.44 -6.92
N VAL A 41 -1.59 6.15 -7.00
CA VAL A 41 -2.74 5.56 -6.32
C VAL A 41 -2.60 5.69 -4.81
N PHE A 42 -1.38 5.61 -4.31
CA PHE A 42 -1.21 5.64 -2.87
C PHE A 42 -1.11 7.05 -2.28
N GLY A 43 -0.88 8.04 -3.06
CA GLY A 43 -0.85 9.39 -2.57
C GLY A 43 0.16 9.60 -1.48
N ASP A 44 -0.30 9.98 -0.30
CA ASP A 44 0.59 10.27 0.78
C ASP A 44 0.89 9.10 1.67
N ILE A 45 0.46 7.93 1.36
CA ILE A 45 0.67 6.77 2.21
C ILE A 45 2.15 6.44 2.27
N PRO A 46 2.72 6.26 3.46
CA PRO A 46 4.14 5.95 3.56
C PRO A 46 4.47 4.55 3.06
N ASN A 47 5.70 4.35 2.67
CA ASN A 47 6.09 3.04 2.17
C ASN A 47 6.13 1.99 3.25
N SER A 48 6.55 2.32 4.42
CA SER A 48 6.59 1.34 5.50
C SER A 48 6.30 2.03 6.81
N ALA A 49 5.95 1.23 7.76
CA ALA A 49 5.55 1.79 9.03
C ALA A 49 6.67 2.07 9.93
N GLN A 50 7.90 2.26 9.49
CA GLN A 50 8.88 2.46 10.28
C GLN A 50 9.03 3.73 10.81
N MET A 51 8.72 4.20 11.67
CA MET A 51 8.77 5.37 11.94
C MET A 51 9.66 5.78 12.87
N SER A 52 9.77 6.31 13.25
CA SER A 52 10.34 6.93 14.00
C SER A 52 11.18 6.48 14.92
N LEU A 53 11.68 5.53 14.72
CA LEU A 53 12.40 5.05 15.52
C LEU A 53 13.51 5.88 15.79
N PHE A 54 13.89 6.58 14.97
CA PHE A 54 14.93 7.29 15.18
C PHE A 54 14.64 8.49 15.69
N ASP A 55 13.66 8.81 15.65
CA ASP A 55 13.33 9.92 16.03
C ASP A 55 13.49 9.99 17.30
N MET A 56 13.70 9.27 17.81
CA MET A 56 13.81 9.29 18.89
C MET A 56 14.63 9.71 19.33
#